data_a739144889520588aee4c8033838274a
#
_entry.id   a739144889520588aee4c8033838274a
#
_cell.length_a   1.000
_cell.length_b   1.000
_cell.length_c   1.000
_cell.angle_alpha   90.00
_cell.angle_beta   90.00
_cell.angle_gamma   90.00
#
_symmetry.space_group_name_H-M   'P 1'
#
loop_
_entity.id
_entity.type
_entity.pdbx_description
1 polymer ?
#
loop_
_entity_poly.entity_id
_entity_poly.type
_entity_poly.pdbx_seq_one_letter_code
_entity_poly.pdbx_strand_id
1 'polypeptide(L)'
;MRNKRTATITWVKHYNFGTILQAYALQQYILYLGYENHILNDTYIIEPDQKKSNIFFIRVIQWVKLLLNPSFKLYYKNKVKSKKLFIRFITDYLLIDYDTDWRLFDDKYDQYIVGSDQIWNPGPIWYKELNTPFYYAGFTNKKKISYASSLGVSAYPDKHLKQFREYLSDYKYLSAREDIGCKIIADITGKEVTHVVDPTLLLPSDNWRKLIGEKPTSHEKYVLAYFLSDNKYYLDYVRQYASKYHLSLKMFHNLKKYSCCADELVAAGPLEFLQYIDGASILFTDSPSQKIKSIRDFAQGCFSF
;
A
#
# COMPACT_ATOMS: atom_id res chain seq x y z
N MET A 1 32.67 -8.73 8.82
CA MET A 1 31.49 -9.23 9.56
C MET A 1 30.41 -9.51 8.52
N ARG A 2 29.71 -10.64 8.60
CA ARG A 2 28.59 -10.93 7.70
C ARG A 2 27.44 -9.93 7.97
N ASN A 3 26.91 -9.29 6.94
CA ASN A 3 25.72 -8.45 7.11
C ASN A 3 24.58 -9.28 7.69
N LYS A 4 23.89 -8.74 8.70
CA LYS A 4 22.71 -9.42 9.24
C LYS A 4 21.60 -9.46 8.19
N ARG A 5 21.03 -10.65 8.02
CA ARG A 5 19.91 -10.87 7.12
C ARG A 5 18.59 -10.67 7.85
N THR A 6 17.76 -9.82 7.28
CA THR A 6 16.45 -9.46 7.83
C THR A 6 15.34 -9.85 6.89
N ALA A 7 14.20 -10.25 7.43
CA ALA A 7 12.98 -10.46 6.66
C ALA A 7 11.93 -9.40 7.02
N THR A 8 11.27 -8.84 6.02
CA THR A 8 10.13 -7.95 6.21
C THR A 8 8.84 -8.71 5.92
N ILE A 9 7.87 -8.58 6.82
CA ILE A 9 6.51 -9.12 6.67
C ILE A 9 5.58 -7.94 6.47
N THR A 10 5.10 -7.77 5.25
CA THR A 10 4.15 -6.72 4.87
C THR A 10 3.32 -7.17 3.66
N TRP A 11 2.24 -6.46 3.36
CA TRP A 11 1.44 -6.80 2.19
C TRP A 11 2.11 -6.35 0.89
N VAL A 12 2.22 -7.25 -0.08
CA VAL A 12 2.75 -6.96 -1.42
C VAL A 12 1.85 -7.46 -2.56
N LYS A 13 0.78 -8.19 -2.24
CA LYS A 13 -0.14 -8.75 -3.25
C LYS A 13 -1.34 -7.86 -3.58
N HIS A 14 -1.60 -6.86 -2.74
CA HIS A 14 -2.68 -5.91 -2.98
C HIS A 14 -2.20 -4.85 -3.97
N TYR A 15 -2.88 -4.74 -5.09
CA TYR A 15 -2.57 -3.72 -6.12
C TYR A 15 -3.07 -2.34 -5.66
N ASN A 16 -2.47 -1.83 -4.58
CA ASN A 16 -2.69 -0.52 -3.99
C ASN A 16 -1.37 0.25 -3.97
N PHE A 17 -1.40 1.50 -4.41
CA PHE A 17 -0.19 2.33 -4.52
C PHE A 17 0.50 2.50 -3.16
N GLY A 18 -0.25 2.86 -2.12
CA GLY A 18 0.29 3.05 -0.77
C GLY A 18 0.93 1.79 -0.23
N THR A 19 0.24 0.63 -0.37
CA THR A 19 0.72 -0.67 0.09
C THR A 19 2.07 -1.04 -0.55
N ILE A 20 2.24 -0.85 -1.84
CA ILE A 20 3.48 -1.22 -2.53
C ILE A 20 4.59 -0.21 -2.29
N LEU A 21 4.27 1.10 -2.30
CA LEU A 21 5.28 2.14 -2.09
C LEU A 21 5.83 2.16 -0.67
N GLN A 22 5.00 1.87 0.37
CA GLN A 22 5.50 1.73 1.73
C GLN A 22 6.42 0.51 1.89
N ALA A 23 6.08 -0.62 1.24
CA ALA A 23 6.91 -1.82 1.27
C ALA A 23 8.28 -1.57 0.61
N TYR A 24 8.27 -0.90 -0.55
CA TYR A 24 9.50 -0.45 -1.23
C TYR A 24 10.34 0.46 -0.32
N ALA A 25 9.73 1.50 0.23
CA ALA A 25 10.44 2.48 1.05
C ALA A 25 11.05 1.85 2.30
N LEU A 26 10.32 0.98 3.00
CA LEU A 26 10.84 0.27 4.17
C LEU A 26 12.04 -0.60 3.79
N GLN A 27 11.92 -1.38 2.71
CA GLN A 27 13.01 -2.23 2.23
C GLN A 27 14.24 -1.40 1.86
N GLN A 28 14.08 -0.32 1.08
CA GLN A 28 15.20 0.54 0.70
C GLN A 28 15.88 1.18 1.91
N TYR A 29 15.11 1.58 2.91
CA TYR A 29 15.69 2.14 4.14
C TYR A 29 16.47 1.12 4.94
N ILE A 30 15.99 -0.12 5.06
CA ILE A 30 16.70 -1.22 5.73
C ILE A 30 18.02 -1.54 4.99
N LEU A 31 17.98 -1.57 3.65
CA LEU A 31 19.18 -1.76 2.82
C LEU A 31 20.18 -0.60 3.02
N TYR A 32 19.69 0.64 3.09
CA TYR A 32 20.52 1.82 3.37
C TYR A 32 21.23 1.72 4.75
N LEU A 33 20.56 1.12 5.75
CA LEU A 33 21.16 0.86 7.06
C LEU A 33 22.22 -0.27 7.04
N GLY A 34 22.51 -0.86 5.89
CA GLY A 34 23.54 -1.90 5.71
C GLY A 34 23.07 -3.32 6.04
N TYR A 35 21.77 -3.56 6.17
CA TYR A 35 21.21 -4.90 6.31
C TYR A 35 20.90 -5.50 4.94
N GLU A 36 21.03 -6.82 4.83
CA GLU A 36 20.41 -7.57 3.73
C GLU A 36 18.93 -7.79 4.08
N ASN A 37 18.02 -7.48 3.16
CA ASN A 37 16.57 -7.57 3.44
C ASN A 37 15.79 -8.20 2.29
N HIS A 38 14.88 -9.11 2.63
CA HIS A 38 13.87 -9.63 1.71
C HIS A 38 12.48 -9.49 2.32
N ILE A 39 11.50 -9.19 1.48
CA ILE A 39 10.08 -9.24 1.87
C ILE A 39 9.61 -10.68 1.71
N LEU A 40 9.00 -11.23 2.76
CA LEU A 40 8.45 -12.58 2.68
C LEU A 40 7.17 -12.61 1.83
N ASN A 41 7.11 -13.55 0.92
CA ASN A 41 5.95 -13.73 0.06
C ASN A 41 4.75 -14.29 0.86
N ASP A 42 3.65 -13.58 0.86
CA ASP A 42 2.40 -13.96 1.53
C ASP A 42 1.36 -14.60 0.60
N THR A 43 1.71 -14.85 -0.66
CA THR A 43 0.77 -15.31 -1.69
C THR A 43 0.11 -16.65 -1.36
N TYR A 44 0.79 -17.50 -0.59
CA TYR A 44 0.33 -18.85 -0.24
C TYR A 44 -0.41 -18.91 1.09
N ILE A 45 -0.42 -17.84 1.88
CA ILE A 45 -1.03 -17.80 3.20
C ILE A 45 -2.52 -17.52 3.12
N ILE A 46 -2.91 -16.78 2.10
CA ILE A 46 -4.29 -16.52 1.78
C ILE A 46 -4.71 -17.48 0.67
N GLU A 47 -4.94 -18.72 1.01
CA GLU A 47 -5.80 -19.52 0.19
C GLU A 47 -7.20 -18.93 0.24
N PRO A 48 -7.71 -18.46 -0.90
CA PRO A 48 -9.12 -18.23 -0.97
C PRO A 48 -9.78 -19.61 -0.87
N ASP A 49 -10.46 -19.87 0.21
CA ASP A 49 -11.64 -20.70 0.19
C ASP A 49 -12.69 -19.97 -0.67
N GLN A 50 -12.27 -19.58 -1.89
CA GLN A 50 -13.15 -19.11 -2.93
C GLN A 50 -13.91 -20.34 -3.37
N LYS A 51 -15.09 -20.50 -2.73
CA LYS A 51 -16.14 -21.34 -3.27
C LYS A 51 -16.11 -21.18 -4.78
N LYS A 52 -15.76 -22.25 -5.49
CA LYS A 52 -15.76 -22.35 -6.95
C LYS A 52 -17.16 -22.13 -7.55
N SER A 53 -18.14 -21.73 -6.72
CA SER A 53 -19.51 -21.44 -7.10
C SER A 53 -19.55 -20.12 -7.90
N ASN A 54 -19.85 -20.26 -9.17
CA ASN A 54 -20.25 -19.21 -10.11
C ASN A 54 -19.17 -18.41 -10.84
N ILE A 55 -17.90 -18.81 -10.88
CA ILE A 55 -16.88 -18.15 -11.71
C ILE A 55 -17.33 -18.10 -13.19
N PHE A 56 -17.98 -19.14 -13.67
CA PHE A 56 -18.48 -19.18 -15.06
C PHE A 56 -19.53 -18.09 -15.32
N PHE A 57 -20.56 -17.98 -14.46
CA PHE A 57 -21.59 -16.94 -14.59
C PHE A 57 -21.02 -15.53 -14.46
N ILE A 58 -20.09 -15.32 -13.54
CA ILE A 58 -19.40 -14.03 -13.37
C ILE A 58 -18.62 -13.67 -14.65
N ARG A 59 -17.92 -14.63 -15.25
CA ARG A 59 -17.19 -14.43 -16.50
C ARG A 59 -18.13 -14.12 -17.67
N VAL A 60 -19.24 -14.82 -17.78
CA VAL A 60 -20.26 -14.54 -18.83
C VAL A 60 -20.84 -13.14 -18.67
N ILE A 61 -21.25 -12.75 -17.45
CA ILE A 61 -21.76 -11.39 -17.19
C ILE A 61 -20.68 -10.32 -17.50
N GLN A 62 -19.44 -10.57 -17.15
CA GLN A 62 -18.33 -9.66 -17.47
C GLN A 62 -18.13 -9.55 -18.98
N TRP A 63 -18.19 -10.66 -19.69
CA TRP A 63 -18.07 -10.70 -21.15
C TRP A 63 -19.18 -9.92 -21.85
N VAL A 64 -20.43 -10.11 -21.45
CA VAL A 64 -21.58 -9.34 -21.95
C VAL A 64 -21.40 -7.84 -21.66
N LYS A 65 -20.96 -7.46 -20.45
CA LYS A 65 -20.68 -6.05 -20.12
C LYS A 65 -19.56 -5.45 -20.96
N LEU A 66 -18.52 -6.22 -21.28
CA LEU A 66 -17.42 -5.79 -22.14
C LEU A 66 -17.89 -5.52 -23.59
N LEU A 67 -18.88 -6.28 -24.08
CA LEU A 67 -19.44 -6.09 -25.41
C LEU A 67 -20.39 -4.89 -25.47
N LEU A 68 -21.24 -4.71 -24.46
CA LEU A 68 -22.34 -3.77 -24.50
C LEU A 68 -22.04 -2.40 -23.87
N ASN A 69 -20.95 -2.25 -23.12
CA ASN A 69 -20.67 -1.01 -22.40
C ASN A 69 -19.23 -0.51 -22.66
N PRO A 70 -19.06 0.50 -23.53
CA PRO A 70 -17.75 1.06 -23.86
C PRO A 70 -16.97 1.57 -22.64
N SER A 71 -17.65 2.22 -21.69
CA SER A 71 -17.01 2.72 -20.44
C SER A 71 -16.52 1.56 -19.57
N PHE A 72 -17.27 0.47 -19.51
CA PHE A 72 -16.83 -0.74 -18.80
C PHE A 72 -15.62 -1.39 -19.49
N LYS A 73 -15.61 -1.42 -20.83
CA LYS A 73 -14.48 -1.92 -21.62
C LYS A 73 -13.21 -1.10 -21.35
N LEU A 74 -13.32 0.23 -21.33
CA LEU A 74 -12.21 1.13 -21.03
C LEU A 74 -11.70 0.90 -19.58
N TYR A 75 -12.61 0.88 -18.61
CA TYR A 75 -12.27 0.59 -17.22
C TYR A 75 -11.53 -0.74 -17.07
N TYR A 76 -12.05 -1.80 -17.69
CA TYR A 76 -11.44 -3.13 -17.61
C TYR A 76 -10.08 -3.19 -18.29
N LYS A 77 -9.92 -2.55 -19.46
CA LYS A 77 -8.64 -2.42 -20.16
C LYS A 77 -7.59 -1.75 -19.24
N ASN A 78 -7.96 -0.63 -18.62
CA ASN A 78 -7.09 0.11 -17.72
C ASN A 78 -6.76 -0.70 -16.46
N LYS A 79 -7.72 -1.42 -15.89
CA LYS A 79 -7.49 -2.32 -14.76
C LYS A 79 -6.47 -3.41 -15.07
N VAL A 80 -6.57 -4.05 -16.24
CA VAL A 80 -5.60 -5.07 -16.69
C VAL A 80 -4.23 -4.46 -16.92
N LYS A 81 -4.16 -3.27 -17.56
CA LYS A 81 -2.90 -2.55 -17.75
C LYS A 81 -2.25 -2.19 -16.42
N SER A 82 -3.01 -1.61 -15.49
CA SER A 82 -2.53 -1.24 -14.16
C SER A 82 -1.99 -2.47 -13.41
N LYS A 83 -2.73 -3.59 -13.41
CA LYS A 83 -2.27 -4.82 -12.77
C LYS A 83 -0.89 -5.27 -13.30
N LYS A 84 -0.68 -5.21 -14.63
CA LYS A 84 0.62 -5.56 -15.24
C LYS A 84 1.74 -4.63 -14.76
N LEU A 85 1.46 -3.33 -14.64
CA LEU A 85 2.41 -2.33 -14.15
C LEU A 85 2.74 -2.53 -12.67
N PHE A 86 1.76 -2.92 -11.83
CA PHE A 86 2.02 -3.31 -10.45
C PHE A 86 2.91 -4.54 -10.36
N ILE A 87 2.62 -5.60 -11.11
CA ILE A 87 3.44 -6.81 -11.15
C ILE A 87 4.85 -6.47 -11.56
N ARG A 88 5.01 -5.68 -12.63
CA ARG A 88 6.32 -5.24 -13.09
C ARG A 88 7.09 -4.50 -12.00
N PHE A 89 6.46 -3.52 -11.33
CA PHE A 89 7.10 -2.80 -10.24
C PHE A 89 7.56 -3.75 -9.12
N ILE A 90 6.69 -4.66 -8.70
CA ILE A 90 7.01 -5.65 -7.66
C ILE A 90 8.22 -6.49 -8.07
N THR A 91 8.23 -6.97 -9.33
CA THR A 91 9.32 -7.83 -9.83
C THR A 91 10.63 -7.07 -10.00
N ASP A 92 10.58 -5.81 -10.45
CA ASP A 92 11.78 -5.05 -10.83
C ASP A 92 12.42 -4.32 -9.64
N TYR A 93 11.62 -3.98 -8.59
CA TYR A 93 12.06 -3.09 -7.52
C TYR A 93 11.98 -3.67 -6.11
N LEU A 94 11.31 -4.80 -5.89
CA LEU A 94 11.24 -5.43 -4.57
C LEU A 94 12.07 -6.73 -4.55
N LEU A 95 12.86 -6.87 -3.50
CA LEU A 95 13.54 -8.13 -3.20
C LEU A 95 12.58 -9.00 -2.38
N ILE A 96 11.94 -9.95 -3.04
CA ILE A 96 10.96 -10.85 -2.43
C ILE A 96 11.56 -12.25 -2.31
N ASP A 97 11.43 -12.84 -1.12
CA ASP A 97 11.67 -14.28 -0.95
C ASP A 97 10.40 -15.02 -1.35
N TYR A 98 10.47 -15.73 -2.46
CA TYR A 98 9.35 -16.50 -3.02
C TYR A 98 9.24 -17.92 -2.45
N ASP A 99 9.99 -18.23 -1.41
CA ASP A 99 9.83 -19.53 -0.75
C ASP A 99 8.42 -19.66 -0.16
N THR A 100 7.88 -20.85 -0.21
CA THR A 100 6.50 -21.14 0.18
C THR A 100 6.39 -21.73 1.58
N ASP A 101 7.48 -22.28 2.10
CA ASP A 101 7.53 -22.85 3.44
C ASP A 101 8.14 -21.85 4.44
N TRP A 102 7.29 -21.05 5.05
CA TRP A 102 7.69 -20.07 6.06
C TRP A 102 8.40 -20.67 7.28
N ARG A 103 8.25 -22.00 7.52
CA ARG A 103 8.95 -22.71 8.60
C ARG A 103 10.46 -22.80 8.37
N LEU A 104 10.90 -22.67 7.12
CA LEU A 104 12.31 -22.68 6.75
C LEU A 104 12.99 -21.30 6.84
N PHE A 105 12.24 -20.23 7.12
CA PHE A 105 12.79 -18.88 7.13
C PHE A 105 13.79 -18.64 8.27
N ASP A 106 13.67 -19.37 9.37
CA ASP A 106 14.61 -19.20 10.51
C ASP A 106 16.07 -19.56 10.16
N ASP A 107 16.30 -20.44 9.19
CA ASP A 107 17.64 -20.74 8.71
C ASP A 107 18.19 -19.62 7.80
N LYS A 108 17.31 -18.82 7.23
CA LYS A 108 17.65 -17.77 6.26
C LYS A 108 17.88 -16.41 6.92
N TYR A 109 17.12 -16.07 7.95
CA TYR A 109 17.05 -14.71 8.51
C TYR A 109 17.43 -14.66 9.99
N ASP A 110 18.09 -13.56 10.40
CA ASP A 110 18.54 -13.32 11.77
C ASP A 110 17.49 -12.58 12.61
N GLN A 111 16.61 -11.81 11.96
CA GLN A 111 15.53 -11.04 12.60
C GLN A 111 14.40 -10.69 11.62
N TYR A 112 13.24 -10.36 12.20
CA TYR A 112 12.02 -10.08 11.45
C TYR A 112 11.48 -8.68 11.75
N ILE A 113 11.03 -8.00 10.70
CA ILE A 113 10.41 -6.68 10.76
C ILE A 113 8.99 -6.81 10.25
N VAL A 114 8.01 -6.51 11.09
CA VAL A 114 6.58 -6.60 10.75
C VAL A 114 6.01 -5.21 10.54
N GLY A 115 5.37 -5.01 9.41
CA GLY A 115 4.80 -3.73 9.00
C GLY A 115 5.46 -3.23 7.71
N SER A 116 5.06 -2.12 7.21
CA SER A 116 4.01 -1.19 7.63
C SER A 116 2.63 -1.66 7.10
N ASP A 117 1.74 -0.69 6.79
CA ASP A 117 0.36 -0.90 6.36
C ASP A 117 -0.55 -1.46 7.46
N GLN A 118 -1.82 -1.68 7.14
CA GLN A 118 -2.84 -2.19 8.07
C GLN A 118 -2.69 -3.69 8.35
N ILE A 119 -1.46 -4.13 8.57
CA ILE A 119 -1.12 -5.54 8.70
C ILE A 119 -1.76 -6.19 9.94
N TRP A 120 -2.16 -5.39 10.93
CA TRP A 120 -2.83 -5.84 12.16
C TRP A 120 -4.28 -5.35 12.27
N ASN A 121 -4.91 -5.00 11.12
CA ASN A 121 -6.31 -4.57 11.08
C ASN A 121 -7.26 -5.75 11.39
N PRO A 122 -8.09 -5.68 12.44
CA PRO A 122 -9.02 -6.75 12.82
C PRO A 122 -10.32 -6.77 12.01
N GLY A 123 -10.43 -5.97 10.93
CA GLY A 123 -11.65 -5.85 10.13
C GLY A 123 -12.09 -7.15 9.45
N PRO A 124 -13.37 -7.28 9.07
CA PRO A 124 -13.94 -8.53 8.53
C PRO A 124 -13.26 -9.01 7.25
N ILE A 125 -12.77 -8.10 6.42
CA ILE A 125 -12.10 -8.42 5.15
C ILE A 125 -10.73 -9.05 5.42
N TRP A 126 -10.03 -8.57 6.45
CA TRP A 126 -8.67 -8.94 6.81
C TRP A 126 -8.62 -10.01 7.89
N TYR A 127 -9.75 -10.31 8.54
CA TYR A 127 -9.83 -11.15 9.71
C TYR A 127 -9.29 -12.57 9.50
N LYS A 128 -9.56 -13.19 8.34
CA LYS A 128 -9.02 -14.51 8.01
C LYS A 128 -7.49 -14.46 7.85
N GLU A 129 -6.97 -13.36 7.38
CA GLU A 129 -5.54 -13.12 7.16
C GLU A 129 -4.80 -12.86 8.47
N LEU A 130 -5.42 -12.12 9.38
CA LEU A 130 -4.84 -11.78 10.69
C LEU A 130 -4.72 -12.96 11.64
N ASN A 131 -5.52 -14.00 11.47
CA ASN A 131 -5.44 -15.21 12.28
C ASN A 131 -4.28 -16.12 11.91
N THR A 132 -3.49 -15.77 10.89
CA THR A 132 -2.31 -16.55 10.57
C THR A 132 -1.12 -16.09 11.42
N PRO A 133 -0.38 -16.99 12.07
CA PRO A 133 0.84 -16.64 12.80
C PRO A 133 1.87 -15.88 11.97
N PHE A 134 1.78 -16.00 10.65
CA PHE A 134 2.69 -15.37 9.69
C PHE A 134 2.77 -13.85 9.85
N TYR A 135 1.63 -13.14 9.86
CA TYR A 135 1.61 -11.67 9.92
C TYR A 135 2.05 -11.10 11.28
N TYR A 136 2.29 -11.97 12.23
CA TYR A 136 2.87 -11.64 13.54
C TYR A 136 4.28 -12.22 13.71
N ALA A 137 4.86 -12.79 12.65
CA ALA A 137 6.08 -13.60 12.76
C ALA A 137 5.99 -14.65 13.88
N GLY A 138 4.80 -15.24 14.07
CA GLY A 138 4.54 -16.22 15.12
C GLY A 138 5.14 -17.60 14.86
N PHE A 139 5.79 -17.78 13.73
CA PHE A 139 6.53 -18.99 13.36
C PHE A 139 7.97 -19.01 13.87
N THR A 140 8.44 -17.96 14.51
CA THR A 140 9.85 -17.80 14.91
C THR A 140 9.97 -17.29 16.33
N ASN A 141 11.05 -17.70 17.01
CA ASN A 141 11.48 -17.15 18.29
C ASN A 141 12.64 -16.15 18.14
N LYS A 142 13.06 -15.83 16.91
CA LYS A 142 14.10 -14.83 16.66
C LYS A 142 13.58 -13.42 16.95
N LYS A 143 14.52 -12.47 16.99
CA LYS A 143 14.20 -11.07 17.26
C LYS A 143 13.12 -10.56 16.30
N LYS A 144 12.04 -10.05 16.87
CA LYS A 144 10.94 -9.40 16.16
C LYS A 144 10.83 -7.94 16.55
N ILE A 145 10.59 -7.10 15.55
CA ILE A 145 10.26 -5.68 15.74
C ILE A 145 9.09 -5.34 14.85
N SER A 146 8.26 -4.39 15.24
CA SER A 146 7.30 -3.79 14.31
C SER A 146 7.77 -2.42 13.86
N TYR A 147 7.51 -2.08 12.61
CA TYR A 147 7.72 -0.74 12.10
C TYR A 147 6.46 -0.19 11.44
N ALA A 148 5.91 0.87 12.03
CA ALA A 148 4.74 1.58 11.51
C ALA A 148 3.54 0.66 11.21
N SER A 149 3.38 -0.45 11.95
CA SER A 149 2.23 -1.34 11.79
C SER A 149 0.95 -0.61 12.15
N SER A 150 -0.07 -0.75 11.31
CA SER A 150 -1.34 -0.06 11.51
C SER A 150 -2.45 -1.05 11.88
N LEU A 151 -3.32 -0.62 12.80
CA LEU A 151 -4.54 -1.34 13.15
C LEU A 151 -5.71 -0.95 12.24
N GLY A 152 -5.69 0.26 11.67
CA GLY A 152 -6.76 0.77 10.82
C GLY A 152 -8.11 0.93 11.52
N VAL A 153 -8.14 0.87 12.86
CA VAL A 153 -9.34 0.97 13.71
C VAL A 153 -9.08 1.86 14.92
N SER A 154 -10.16 2.44 15.46
CA SER A 154 -10.11 3.26 16.69
C SER A 154 -10.35 2.46 17.97
N ALA A 155 -10.77 1.20 17.86
CA ALA A 155 -10.91 0.24 18.97
C ALA A 155 -10.65 -1.17 18.47
N TYR A 156 -9.99 -1.98 19.28
CA TYR A 156 -9.70 -3.37 18.92
C TYR A 156 -10.80 -4.29 19.45
N PRO A 157 -11.32 -5.26 18.66
CA PRO A 157 -12.41 -6.12 19.08
C PRO A 157 -12.04 -7.04 20.25
N ASP A 158 -12.87 -7.08 21.32
CA ASP A 158 -12.62 -7.84 22.53
C ASP A 158 -12.31 -9.32 22.29
N LYS A 159 -13.02 -9.92 21.38
CA LYS A 159 -12.84 -11.36 21.02
C LYS A 159 -11.43 -11.69 20.50
N HIS A 160 -10.62 -10.70 20.12
CA HIS A 160 -9.27 -10.88 19.57
C HIS A 160 -8.17 -10.41 20.51
N LEU A 161 -8.49 -9.76 21.63
CA LEU A 161 -7.50 -9.16 22.55
C LEU A 161 -6.49 -10.18 23.07
N LYS A 162 -6.96 -11.36 23.49
CA LYS A 162 -6.10 -12.40 24.03
C LYS A 162 -5.06 -12.86 22.99
N GLN A 163 -5.53 -13.20 21.78
CA GLN A 163 -4.67 -13.69 20.71
C GLN A 163 -3.69 -12.59 20.24
N PHE A 164 -4.16 -11.37 20.14
CA PHE A 164 -3.32 -10.23 19.75
C PHE A 164 -2.20 -9.98 20.77
N ARG A 165 -2.52 -10.02 22.08
CA ARG A 165 -1.54 -9.93 23.17
C ARG A 165 -0.50 -11.05 23.09
N GLU A 166 -0.94 -12.28 22.87
CA GLU A 166 -0.07 -13.45 22.75
C GLU A 166 0.93 -13.28 21.58
N TYR A 167 0.46 -12.86 20.41
CA TYR A 167 1.32 -12.63 19.25
C TYR A 167 2.36 -11.52 19.45
N LEU A 168 2.05 -10.49 20.24
CA LEU A 168 2.97 -9.38 20.47
C LEU A 168 3.84 -9.54 21.72
N SER A 169 3.66 -10.63 22.48
CA SER A 169 4.33 -10.85 23.76
C SER A 169 5.86 -10.85 23.68
N ASP A 170 6.42 -11.40 22.62
CA ASP A 170 7.87 -11.54 22.41
C ASP A 170 8.50 -10.51 21.47
N TYR A 171 7.73 -9.50 21.04
CA TYR A 171 8.30 -8.39 20.29
C TYR A 171 9.26 -7.59 21.17
N LYS A 172 10.47 -7.36 20.65
CA LYS A 172 11.49 -6.55 21.36
C LYS A 172 11.18 -5.07 21.29
N TYR A 173 10.70 -4.59 20.14
CA TYR A 173 10.30 -3.22 19.91
C TYR A 173 8.98 -3.20 19.16
N LEU A 174 8.06 -2.38 19.66
CA LEU A 174 6.75 -2.14 19.04
C LEU A 174 6.67 -0.71 18.55
N SER A 175 6.20 -0.52 17.34
CA SER A 175 5.86 0.80 16.82
C SER A 175 4.63 0.72 15.93
N ALA A 176 3.87 1.82 15.91
CA ALA A 176 2.70 1.96 15.07
C ALA A 176 2.71 3.30 14.33
N ARG A 177 1.96 3.37 13.24
CA ARG A 177 1.87 4.55 12.38
C ARG A 177 0.90 5.60 12.91
N GLU A 178 -0.13 5.18 13.64
CA GLU A 178 -1.15 6.05 14.21
C GLU A 178 -1.00 6.14 15.73
N ASP A 179 -1.16 7.36 16.29
CA ASP A 179 -1.13 7.58 17.73
C ASP A 179 -2.16 6.72 18.48
N ILE A 180 -3.38 6.61 17.94
CA ILE A 180 -4.41 5.75 18.50
C ILE A 180 -4.00 4.27 18.46
N GLY A 181 -3.29 3.83 17.42
CA GLY A 181 -2.75 2.47 17.30
C GLY A 181 -1.71 2.20 18.39
N CYS A 182 -0.83 3.16 18.69
CA CYS A 182 0.13 3.04 19.78
C CYS A 182 -0.55 2.84 21.12
N LYS A 183 -1.59 3.64 21.42
CA LYS A 183 -2.38 3.52 22.66
C LYS A 183 -3.04 2.16 22.79
N ILE A 184 -3.73 1.71 21.73
CA ILE A 184 -4.41 0.40 21.72
C ILE A 184 -3.41 -0.74 21.96
N ILE A 185 -2.27 -0.73 21.27
CA ILE A 185 -1.25 -1.78 21.43
C ILE A 185 -0.65 -1.74 22.85
N ALA A 186 -0.35 -0.55 23.38
CA ALA A 186 0.17 -0.39 24.74
C ALA A 186 -0.81 -0.91 25.79
N ASP A 187 -2.10 -0.54 25.69
CA ASP A 187 -3.14 -0.99 26.61
C ASP A 187 -3.33 -2.52 26.60
N ILE A 188 -3.25 -3.13 25.41
CA ILE A 188 -3.41 -4.58 25.28
C ILE A 188 -2.19 -5.34 25.77
N THR A 189 -0.99 -4.84 25.47
CA THR A 189 0.26 -5.59 25.71
C THR A 189 0.95 -5.22 27.01
N GLY A 190 0.69 -4.03 27.57
CA GLY A 190 1.44 -3.45 28.69
C GLY A 190 2.85 -3.01 28.33
N LYS A 191 3.17 -2.89 27.03
CA LYS A 191 4.51 -2.54 26.52
C LYS A 191 4.55 -1.11 26.03
N GLU A 192 5.74 -0.52 26.03
CA GLU A 192 5.99 0.74 25.34
C GLU A 192 5.85 0.57 23.82
N VAL A 193 5.17 1.51 23.17
CA VAL A 193 4.94 1.52 21.72
C VAL A 193 5.31 2.89 21.17
N THR A 194 6.25 2.90 20.23
CA THR A 194 6.74 4.14 19.63
C THR A 194 5.83 4.56 18.45
N HIS A 195 5.38 5.82 18.46
CA HIS A 195 4.74 6.42 17.29
C HIS A 195 5.80 6.78 16.24
N VAL A 196 5.66 6.26 15.03
CA VAL A 196 6.63 6.47 13.94
C VAL A 196 5.93 6.85 12.64
N VAL A 197 6.67 7.48 11.75
CA VAL A 197 6.15 7.89 10.43
C VAL A 197 5.96 6.70 9.50
N ASP A 198 5.09 6.88 8.51
CA ASP A 198 4.95 5.91 7.41
C ASP A 198 6.30 5.73 6.68
N PRO A 199 6.67 4.51 6.27
CA PRO A 199 7.95 4.26 5.57
C PRO A 199 8.19 5.13 4.36
N THR A 200 7.15 5.56 3.66
CA THR A 200 7.29 6.45 2.50
C THR A 200 7.96 7.78 2.84
N LEU A 201 7.94 8.18 4.11
CA LEU A 201 8.60 9.38 4.61
C LEU A 201 10.06 9.16 5.06
N LEU A 202 10.54 7.91 5.08
CA LEU A 202 11.93 7.60 5.39
C LEU A 202 12.89 7.89 4.24
N LEU A 203 12.38 7.86 3.01
CA LEU A 203 13.20 8.09 1.83
C LEU A 203 13.18 9.59 1.47
N PRO A 204 14.36 10.21 1.30
CA PRO A 204 14.47 11.54 0.76
C PRO A 204 13.82 11.66 -0.64
N SER A 205 13.37 12.87 -0.98
CA SER A 205 12.75 13.16 -2.28
C SER A 205 13.62 12.75 -3.48
N ASP A 206 14.94 12.88 -3.35
CA ASP A 206 15.87 12.51 -4.42
C ASP A 206 15.89 11.00 -4.72
N ASN A 207 15.63 10.16 -3.71
CA ASN A 207 15.49 8.72 -3.91
C ASN A 207 14.24 8.41 -4.75
N TRP A 208 13.13 9.10 -4.47
CA TRP A 208 11.92 8.98 -5.25
C TRP A 208 12.09 9.50 -6.68
N ARG A 209 12.81 10.63 -6.86
CA ARG A 209 13.12 11.16 -8.19
C ARG A 209 14.02 10.24 -9.00
N LYS A 210 15.02 9.63 -8.37
CA LYS A 210 15.87 8.63 -9.02
C LYS A 210 15.04 7.41 -9.47
N LEU A 211 14.09 6.96 -8.65
CA LEU A 211 13.18 5.87 -9.00
C LEU A 211 12.29 6.21 -10.20
N ILE A 212 11.76 7.42 -10.25
CA ILE A 212 10.89 7.90 -11.34
C ILE A 212 11.66 8.00 -12.66
N GLY A 213 12.97 8.30 -12.60
CA GLY A 213 13.80 8.57 -13.77
C GLY A 213 13.53 9.94 -14.39
N GLU A 214 14.00 10.12 -15.63
CA GLU A 214 13.76 11.35 -16.36
C GLU A 214 12.28 11.52 -16.69
N LYS A 215 11.78 12.75 -16.50
CA LYS A 215 10.39 13.07 -16.81
C LYS A 215 10.14 12.99 -18.31
N PRO A 216 8.97 12.48 -18.71
CA PRO A 216 8.48 12.80 -20.06
C PRO A 216 8.41 14.33 -20.20
N THR A 217 8.93 14.86 -21.28
CA THR A 217 8.99 16.30 -21.59
C THR A 217 7.62 16.92 -21.90
N SER A 218 6.54 16.40 -21.32
CA SER A 218 5.21 16.97 -21.47
C SER A 218 5.11 18.28 -20.69
N HIS A 219 4.97 19.39 -21.42
CA HIS A 219 4.70 20.72 -20.86
C HIS A 219 3.22 20.91 -20.47
N GLU A 220 2.42 19.86 -20.59
CA GLU A 220 1.00 19.90 -20.26
C GLU A 220 0.78 20.11 -18.76
N LYS A 221 0.08 21.19 -18.42
CA LYS A 221 -0.38 21.43 -17.04
C LYS A 221 -1.70 20.72 -16.81
N TYR A 222 -1.78 19.92 -15.74
CA TYR A 222 -2.99 19.18 -15.41
C TYR A 222 -3.27 19.11 -13.91
N VAL A 223 -4.54 18.92 -13.61
CA VAL A 223 -5.04 18.53 -12.29
C VAL A 223 -5.04 17.01 -12.24
N LEU A 224 -4.49 16.44 -11.16
CA LEU A 224 -4.55 15.02 -10.90
C LEU A 224 -5.56 14.75 -9.79
N ALA A 225 -6.49 13.83 -10.00
CA ALA A 225 -7.44 13.39 -8.98
C ALA A 225 -7.19 11.92 -8.59
N TYR A 226 -7.08 11.68 -7.29
CA TYR A 226 -6.96 10.34 -6.72
C TYR A 226 -7.90 10.20 -5.51
N PHE A 227 -9.05 9.59 -5.72
CA PHE A 227 -10.05 9.38 -4.68
C PHE A 227 -10.22 7.89 -4.38
N LEU A 228 -10.32 7.54 -3.11
CA LEU A 228 -10.65 6.21 -2.61
C LEU A 228 -12.14 6.08 -2.33
N SER A 229 -12.81 7.18 -1.99
CA SER A 229 -14.25 7.22 -1.73
C SER A 229 -15.05 7.59 -2.96
N ASP A 230 -16.28 7.08 -3.03
CA ASP A 230 -17.28 7.43 -4.04
C ASP A 230 -18.02 8.70 -3.63
N ASN A 231 -17.34 9.84 -3.59
CA ASN A 231 -17.92 11.13 -3.23
C ASN A 231 -18.06 12.04 -4.46
N LYS A 232 -19.29 12.17 -4.96
CA LYS A 232 -19.58 13.03 -6.12
C LYS A 232 -19.19 14.50 -5.88
N TYR A 233 -19.31 15.00 -4.65
CA TYR A 233 -18.98 16.39 -4.34
C TYR A 233 -17.50 16.70 -4.62
N TYR A 234 -16.59 15.81 -4.24
CA TYR A 234 -15.15 15.99 -4.52
C TYR A 234 -14.86 16.05 -6.02
N LEU A 235 -15.54 15.19 -6.78
CA LEU A 235 -15.37 15.14 -8.23
C LEU A 235 -15.88 16.39 -8.91
N ASP A 236 -17.08 16.85 -8.54
CA ASP A 236 -17.68 18.05 -9.10
C ASP A 236 -16.82 19.29 -8.79
N TYR A 237 -16.26 19.36 -7.57
CA TYR A 237 -15.34 20.43 -7.19
C TYR A 237 -14.08 20.43 -8.05
N VAL A 238 -13.43 19.28 -8.24
CA VAL A 238 -12.19 19.16 -9.02
C VAL A 238 -12.42 19.51 -10.50
N ARG A 239 -13.57 19.13 -11.05
CA ARG A 239 -13.95 19.50 -12.41
C ARG A 239 -14.14 21.00 -12.58
N GLN A 240 -14.84 21.65 -11.65
CA GLN A 240 -15.01 23.10 -11.65
C GLN A 240 -13.64 23.80 -11.52
N TYR A 241 -12.76 23.28 -10.65
CA TYR A 241 -11.41 23.80 -10.51
C TYR A 241 -10.61 23.68 -11.81
N ALA A 242 -10.57 22.50 -12.42
CA ALA A 242 -9.86 22.28 -13.68
C ALA A 242 -10.36 23.19 -14.80
N SER A 243 -11.70 23.31 -14.94
CA SER A 243 -12.33 24.22 -15.91
C SER A 243 -11.98 25.68 -15.67
N LYS A 244 -12.08 26.15 -14.41
CA LYS A 244 -11.78 27.53 -14.03
C LYS A 244 -10.35 27.96 -14.39
N TYR A 245 -9.39 27.03 -14.26
CA TYR A 245 -7.97 27.32 -14.49
C TYR A 245 -7.46 26.80 -15.85
N HIS A 246 -8.36 26.36 -16.71
CA HIS A 246 -8.04 25.82 -18.04
C HIS A 246 -7.00 24.71 -18.03
N LEU A 247 -7.13 23.78 -17.04
CA LEU A 247 -6.26 22.63 -16.88
C LEU A 247 -6.98 21.36 -17.32
N SER A 248 -6.25 20.42 -17.91
CA SER A 248 -6.81 19.09 -18.16
C SER A 248 -6.98 18.32 -16.83
N LEU A 249 -8.02 17.49 -16.73
CA LEU A 249 -8.27 16.66 -15.56
C LEU A 249 -7.87 15.22 -15.87
N LYS A 250 -6.84 14.75 -15.16
CA LYS A 250 -6.43 13.34 -15.18
C LYS A 250 -6.87 12.65 -13.90
N MET A 251 -7.36 11.42 -14.02
CA MET A 251 -7.82 10.65 -12.87
C MET A 251 -7.37 9.18 -12.97
N PHE A 252 -6.96 8.60 -11.83
CA PHE A 252 -6.70 7.17 -11.79
C PHE A 252 -7.99 6.36 -11.88
N HIS A 253 -7.93 5.22 -12.57
CA HIS A 253 -9.10 4.39 -12.92
C HIS A 253 -9.68 3.57 -11.75
N ASN A 254 -9.27 3.83 -10.51
CA ASN A 254 -9.66 3.07 -9.33
C ASN A 254 -11.18 3.11 -9.03
N LEU A 255 -11.89 4.13 -9.48
CA LEU A 255 -13.34 4.25 -9.30
C LEU A 255 -14.08 4.11 -10.64
N LYS A 256 -14.75 2.96 -10.83
CA LYS A 256 -15.50 2.63 -12.04
C LYS A 256 -16.57 3.66 -12.38
N LYS A 257 -17.26 4.21 -11.39
CA LYS A 257 -18.41 5.12 -11.54
C LYS A 257 -18.02 6.44 -12.20
N TYR A 258 -16.78 6.87 -12.05
CA TYR A 258 -16.30 8.18 -12.51
C TYR A 258 -15.43 8.13 -13.76
N SER A 259 -15.35 6.98 -14.42
CA SER A 259 -14.56 6.82 -15.64
C SER A 259 -14.95 7.71 -16.82
N CYS A 260 -16.13 8.34 -16.76
CA CYS A 260 -16.59 9.30 -17.77
C CYS A 260 -16.37 10.78 -17.39
N CYS A 261 -15.71 11.04 -16.27
CA CYS A 261 -15.71 12.37 -15.66
C CYS A 261 -14.37 13.09 -15.74
N ALA A 262 -13.32 12.45 -16.25
CA ALA A 262 -12.01 13.02 -16.49
C ALA A 262 -11.73 13.14 -17.98
N ASP A 263 -10.84 14.06 -18.37
CA ASP A 263 -10.34 14.17 -19.74
C ASP A 263 -9.48 12.94 -20.07
N GLU A 264 -8.72 12.47 -19.07
CA GLU A 264 -7.92 11.26 -19.18
C GLU A 264 -8.11 10.35 -17.96
N LEU A 265 -8.45 9.10 -18.24
CA LEU A 265 -8.48 8.03 -17.24
C LEU A 265 -7.16 7.24 -17.27
N VAL A 266 -6.33 7.45 -16.25
CA VAL A 266 -4.97 6.94 -16.20
C VAL A 266 -4.92 5.51 -15.68
N ALA A 267 -4.28 4.61 -16.43
CA ALA A 267 -3.88 3.29 -15.96
C ALA A 267 -2.44 3.33 -15.48
N ALA A 268 -2.23 3.24 -14.17
CA ALA A 268 -0.92 3.36 -13.53
C ALA A 268 -0.58 2.13 -12.67
N GLY A 269 0.69 1.81 -12.57
CA GLY A 269 1.33 1.09 -11.48
C GLY A 269 2.00 2.07 -10.51
N PRO A 270 2.77 1.57 -9.51
CA PRO A 270 3.40 2.45 -8.52
C PRO A 270 4.37 3.48 -9.13
N LEU A 271 5.12 3.11 -10.16
CA LEU A 271 6.06 4.02 -10.81
C LEU A 271 5.34 5.14 -11.56
N GLU A 272 4.36 4.80 -12.40
CA GLU A 272 3.56 5.77 -13.13
C GLU A 272 2.75 6.65 -12.19
N PHE A 273 2.26 6.11 -11.06
CA PHE A 273 1.59 6.89 -10.02
C PHE A 273 2.47 8.03 -9.51
N LEU A 274 3.73 7.75 -9.19
CA LEU A 274 4.70 8.76 -8.77
C LEU A 274 5.00 9.76 -9.88
N GLN A 275 5.16 9.29 -11.12
CA GLN A 275 5.41 10.15 -12.29
C GLN A 275 4.25 11.14 -12.52
N TYR A 276 3.01 10.68 -12.42
CA TYR A 276 1.83 11.54 -12.56
C TYR A 276 1.71 12.54 -11.42
N ILE A 277 2.05 12.16 -10.18
CA ILE A 277 2.07 13.09 -9.05
C ILE A 277 3.14 14.18 -9.26
N ASP A 278 4.35 13.78 -9.63
CA ASP A 278 5.45 14.72 -9.84
C ASP A 278 5.22 15.69 -11.02
N GLY A 279 4.49 15.25 -12.05
CA GLY A 279 4.12 16.07 -13.20
C GLY A 279 2.86 16.94 -13.00
N ALA A 280 2.05 16.67 -11.98
CA ALA A 280 0.79 17.39 -11.77
C ALA A 280 1.01 18.84 -11.31
N SER A 281 0.16 19.76 -11.80
CA SER A 281 0.11 21.14 -11.28
C SER A 281 -0.50 21.18 -9.88
N ILE A 282 -1.49 20.29 -9.64
CA ILE A 282 -2.14 20.11 -8.35
C ILE A 282 -2.68 18.68 -8.24
N LEU A 283 -2.64 18.12 -7.02
CA LEU A 283 -3.22 16.83 -6.68
C LEU A 283 -4.41 17.02 -5.73
N PHE A 284 -5.57 16.46 -6.06
CA PHE A 284 -6.71 16.31 -5.16
C PHE A 284 -6.85 14.85 -4.73
N THR A 285 -6.93 14.62 -3.43
CA THR A 285 -7.08 13.27 -2.86
C THR A 285 -7.88 13.29 -1.57
N ASP A 286 -8.63 12.22 -1.31
CA ASP A 286 -9.33 11.96 -0.05
C ASP A 286 -8.67 10.84 0.77
N SER A 287 -7.49 10.38 0.36
CA SER A 287 -6.77 9.34 1.07
C SER A 287 -6.16 9.86 2.36
N PRO A 288 -6.61 9.41 3.54
CA PRO A 288 -6.08 9.89 4.83
C PRO A 288 -4.63 9.46 5.08
N SER A 289 -4.21 8.33 4.51
CA SER A 289 -2.84 7.82 4.59
C SER A 289 -1.90 8.46 3.57
N GLN A 290 -2.47 9.12 2.57
CA GLN A 290 -1.76 9.81 1.51
C GLN A 290 -2.03 11.31 1.57
N LYS A 291 -1.80 11.93 2.70
CA LYS A 291 -1.30 13.30 2.69
C LYS A 291 0.10 13.26 2.07
N ILE A 292 0.20 12.65 0.88
CA ILE A 292 1.33 12.80 0.00
C ILE A 292 1.22 14.25 -0.47
N LYS A 293 1.86 15.10 0.30
CA LYS A 293 2.34 16.36 -0.20
C LYS A 293 3.02 16.03 -1.51
N SER A 294 2.78 16.81 -2.52
CA SER A 294 3.40 16.58 -3.83
C SER A 294 4.88 16.25 -3.63
N ILE A 295 5.50 15.49 -4.53
CA ILE A 295 6.96 15.30 -4.50
C ILE A 295 7.68 16.65 -4.43
N ARG A 296 7.05 17.75 -4.88
CA ARG A 296 7.48 19.13 -4.64
C ARG A 296 7.46 19.53 -3.16
N ASP A 297 6.48 19.08 -2.38
CA ASP A 297 6.38 19.42 -0.95
C ASP A 297 7.33 18.58 -0.08
N PHE A 298 7.76 17.42 -0.56
CA PHE A 298 8.91 16.71 0.00
C PHE A 298 10.20 17.55 -0.12
N ALA A 299 10.27 18.44 -1.10
CA ALA A 299 11.42 19.31 -1.31
C ALA A 299 11.33 20.65 -0.56
N GLN A 300 10.17 21.11 -0.13
CA GLN A 300 9.96 22.44 0.44
C GLN A 300 9.29 22.48 1.83
N GLY A 301 9.15 21.35 2.51
CA GLY A 301 8.57 21.32 3.87
C GLY A 301 7.09 21.71 3.91
N CYS A 302 6.34 20.76 4.21
CA CYS A 302 4.95 20.72 4.71
C CYS A 302 4.06 21.98 4.70
N PHE A 303 2.98 21.96 3.92
CA PHE A 303 1.75 22.67 4.29
C PHE A 303 0.58 21.70 4.45
N SER A 304 -0.05 21.77 5.63
CA SER A 304 -1.26 21.08 6.03
C SER A 304 -2.49 21.85 5.59
N PHE A 305 -3.51 21.16 5.08
CA PHE A 305 -4.89 21.56 5.26
C PHE A 305 -5.58 20.52 6.11
#